data_c193fe150abff51a37a5952907e141ad
#
_entry.id   c193fe150abff51a37a5952907e141ad
#
_cell.length_a   1.000
_cell.length_b   1.000
_cell.length_c   1.000
_cell.angle_alpha   90.00
_cell.angle_beta   90.00
_cell.angle_gamma   90.00
#
_symmetry.space_group_name_H-M   'P 1'
#
loop_
_entity.id
_entity.type
_entity.pdbx_description
1 polymer ?
#
loop_
_entity_poly.entity_id
_entity_poly.type
_entity_poly.pdbx_seq_one_letter_code
_entity_poly.pdbx_strand_id
1 'polypeptide(L)'
;MRKLACVLGLAASLLVPASAFASDKQFFNTIEGAWSGPGEIVAGKYKGTKFVCTFGGMKTGTKTGMEVDGTCRVGVFSQPMNALIIKASGSYAGKFLDGEKGKGMDITGGRYTDGRLVAEIKRNDLRGIMVANLNDPNALKVTISVTHNGKLVPVIGMNLARQSDQIVTGSVK
;
A
#
# COMPACT_ATOMS: atom_id res chain seq x y z
N MET A 1 4.33 -71.99 -25.37
CA MET A 1 3.32 -71.24 -24.57
C MET A 1 4.02 -70.05 -23.92
N ARG A 2 3.92 -68.90 -24.57
CA ARG A 2 4.60 -67.62 -24.09
C ARG A 2 3.57 -66.77 -23.35
N LYS A 3 3.78 -66.56 -22.09
CA LYS A 3 2.93 -65.67 -21.27
C LYS A 3 3.44 -64.26 -21.43
N LEU A 4 2.62 -63.36 -22.03
CA LEU A 4 2.83 -61.90 -22.11
C LEU A 4 2.35 -61.30 -20.81
N ALA A 5 3.24 -60.65 -20.02
CA ALA A 5 2.90 -59.88 -18.86
C ALA A 5 2.79 -58.39 -19.28
N CYS A 6 1.57 -57.82 -19.26
CA CYS A 6 1.32 -56.43 -19.42
C CYS A 6 1.64 -55.69 -18.09
N VAL A 7 2.67 -54.83 -18.11
CA VAL A 7 2.95 -53.92 -17.02
C VAL A 7 2.20 -52.61 -17.29
N LEU A 8 1.13 -52.33 -16.54
CA LEU A 8 0.46 -51.01 -16.51
C LEU A 8 1.31 -50.06 -15.66
N GLY A 9 1.97 -49.12 -16.33
CA GLY A 9 2.65 -47.99 -15.66
C GLY A 9 1.64 -46.94 -15.27
N LEU A 10 1.42 -46.73 -13.95
CA LEU A 10 0.60 -45.67 -13.39
C LEU A 10 1.44 -44.38 -13.40
N ALA A 11 1.20 -43.45 -14.33
CA ALA A 11 1.80 -42.14 -14.35
C ALA A 11 1.07 -41.24 -13.34
N ALA A 12 1.64 -41.07 -12.16
CA ALA A 12 1.16 -40.10 -11.16
C ALA A 12 1.54 -38.69 -11.61
N SER A 13 0.58 -37.91 -12.12
CA SER A 13 0.74 -36.48 -12.44
C SER A 13 0.81 -35.67 -11.14
N LEU A 14 2.00 -35.21 -10.80
CA LEU A 14 2.22 -34.26 -9.71
C LEU A 14 1.65 -32.91 -10.15
N LEU A 15 0.44 -32.57 -9.67
CA LEU A 15 -0.11 -31.21 -9.72
C LEU A 15 0.68 -30.34 -8.73
N VAL A 16 1.70 -29.63 -9.21
CA VAL A 16 2.38 -28.57 -8.45
C VAL A 16 1.42 -27.40 -8.40
N PRO A 17 0.95 -26.95 -7.20
CA PRO A 17 0.16 -25.75 -7.11
C PRO A 17 1.04 -24.57 -7.56
N ALA A 18 0.69 -23.92 -8.67
CA ALA A 18 1.27 -22.65 -9.07
C ALA A 18 0.86 -21.62 -8.02
N SER A 19 1.78 -21.28 -7.12
CA SER A 19 1.62 -20.14 -6.21
C SER A 19 1.47 -18.90 -7.08
N ALA A 20 0.23 -18.40 -7.22
CA ALA A 20 -0.05 -17.15 -7.91
C ALA A 20 0.56 -16.03 -7.08
N PHE A 21 1.79 -15.64 -7.38
CA PHE A 21 2.37 -14.42 -6.83
C PHE A 21 1.50 -13.25 -7.31
N ALA A 22 0.80 -12.63 -6.37
CA ALA A 22 0.01 -11.45 -6.67
C ALA A 22 0.93 -10.40 -7.30
N SER A 23 0.60 -9.97 -8.52
CA SER A 23 1.38 -8.93 -9.21
C SER A 23 1.17 -7.58 -8.53
N ASP A 24 2.11 -6.65 -8.70
CA ASP A 24 1.94 -5.27 -8.25
C ASP A 24 0.68 -4.60 -8.85
N LYS A 25 0.32 -4.93 -10.08
CA LYS A 25 -0.94 -4.49 -10.68
C LYS A 25 -2.16 -4.97 -9.88
N GLN A 26 -2.14 -6.23 -9.41
CA GLN A 26 -3.21 -6.75 -8.57
C GLN A 26 -3.25 -6.06 -7.21
N PHE A 27 -2.10 -5.77 -6.60
CA PHE A 27 -2.01 -4.98 -5.38
C PHE A 27 -2.69 -3.62 -5.53
N PHE A 28 -2.36 -2.84 -6.57
CA PHE A 28 -2.98 -1.54 -6.82
C PHE A 28 -4.48 -1.66 -7.10
N ASN A 29 -4.92 -2.69 -7.82
CA ASN A 29 -6.35 -2.97 -8.01
C ASN A 29 -7.06 -3.28 -6.69
N THR A 30 -6.38 -4.00 -5.78
CA THR A 30 -6.98 -4.35 -4.48
C THR A 30 -7.05 -3.15 -3.55
N ILE A 31 -6.11 -2.21 -3.58
CA ILE A 31 -6.15 -1.03 -2.71
C ILE A 31 -6.98 0.14 -3.29
N GLU A 32 -7.60 -0.02 -4.45
CA GLU A 32 -8.59 0.93 -4.98
C GLU A 32 -9.80 1.04 -4.05
N GLY A 33 -10.40 2.24 -3.96
CA GLY A 33 -11.57 2.52 -3.15
C GLY A 33 -11.28 3.29 -1.87
N ALA A 34 -12.22 3.30 -0.95
CA ALA A 34 -12.18 4.11 0.26
C ALA A 34 -11.56 3.36 1.45
N TRP A 35 -10.71 4.05 2.19
CA TRP A 35 -10.00 3.56 3.37
C TRP A 35 -10.07 4.56 4.51
N SER A 36 -10.22 4.08 5.74
CA SER A 36 -10.15 4.95 6.91
C SER A 36 -9.53 4.21 8.09
N GLY A 37 -8.86 4.95 8.96
CA GLY A 37 -8.32 4.35 10.17
C GLY A 37 -7.38 5.26 10.96
N PRO A 38 -6.99 4.80 12.16
CA PRO A 38 -6.11 5.51 13.05
C PRO A 38 -4.65 5.45 12.59
N GLY A 39 -3.92 6.50 12.94
CA GLY A 39 -2.48 6.57 12.85
C GLY A 39 -1.87 7.25 14.06
N GLU A 40 -0.56 7.13 14.16
CA GLU A 40 0.23 7.73 15.24
C GLU A 40 1.61 8.17 14.73
N ILE A 41 2.08 9.31 15.25
CA ILE A 41 3.48 9.72 15.12
C ILE A 41 4.26 8.99 16.22
N VAL A 42 5.12 8.03 15.81
CA VAL A 42 5.78 7.11 16.74
C VAL A 42 7.20 7.56 17.12
N ALA A 43 7.74 8.60 16.46
CA ALA A 43 9.06 9.16 16.79
C ALA A 43 9.13 10.66 16.47
N GLY A 44 10.17 11.33 16.98
CA GLY A 44 10.44 12.76 16.80
C GLY A 44 9.70 13.66 17.77
N LYS A 45 9.68 14.98 17.46
CA LYS A 45 9.13 16.05 18.32
C LYS A 45 7.65 15.82 18.67
N TYR A 46 6.88 15.23 17.76
CA TYR A 46 5.43 15.04 17.90
C TYR A 46 5.05 13.61 18.26
N LYS A 47 5.98 12.82 18.77
CA LYS A 47 5.73 11.44 19.20
C LYS A 47 4.52 11.34 20.13
N GLY A 48 3.66 10.34 19.89
CA GLY A 48 2.43 10.12 20.64
C GLY A 48 1.21 10.85 20.10
N THR A 49 1.38 11.73 19.09
CA THR A 49 0.24 12.39 18.42
C THR A 49 -0.55 11.33 17.62
N LYS A 50 -1.80 11.15 18.01
CA LYS A 50 -2.76 10.28 17.31
C LYS A 50 -3.59 11.07 16.32
N PHE A 51 -3.89 10.47 15.19
CA PHE A 51 -4.71 11.03 14.14
C PHE A 51 -5.59 9.97 13.49
N VAL A 52 -6.58 10.40 12.72
CA VAL A 52 -7.42 9.52 11.89
C VAL A 52 -7.36 10.03 10.47
N CYS A 53 -7.11 9.12 9.52
CA CYS A 53 -7.11 9.43 8.10
C CYS A 53 -8.28 8.77 7.39
N THR A 54 -8.75 9.44 6.33
CA THR A 54 -9.68 8.89 5.34
C THR A 54 -9.07 9.14 3.97
N PHE A 55 -8.94 8.09 3.17
CA PHE A 55 -8.33 8.13 1.84
C PHE A 55 -9.24 7.48 0.79
N GLY A 56 -9.21 8.02 -0.42
CA GLY A 56 -9.73 7.40 -1.63
C GLY A 56 -8.57 7.04 -2.56
N GLY A 57 -8.49 5.77 -2.96
CA GLY A 57 -7.53 5.31 -3.95
C GLY A 57 -8.18 5.18 -5.32
N MET A 58 -7.58 5.75 -6.36
CA MET A 58 -8.04 5.72 -7.74
C MET A 58 -6.95 5.20 -8.67
N LYS A 59 -7.34 4.45 -9.71
CA LYS A 59 -6.41 3.97 -10.75
C LYS A 59 -5.83 5.13 -11.57
N THR A 60 -4.59 4.99 -11.97
CA THR A 60 -3.87 5.95 -12.84
C THR A 60 -4.08 5.66 -14.34
N GLY A 61 -5.31 5.38 -14.77
CA GLY A 61 -5.62 5.01 -16.14
C GLY A 61 -4.99 3.67 -16.54
N THR A 62 -4.17 3.65 -17.60
CA THR A 62 -3.53 2.42 -18.12
C THR A 62 -2.25 2.03 -17.41
N LYS A 63 -1.67 2.89 -16.58
CA LYS A 63 -0.42 2.63 -15.85
C LYS A 63 -0.68 1.80 -14.60
N THR A 64 0.27 0.95 -14.24
CA THR A 64 0.27 0.30 -12.93
C THR A 64 0.65 1.33 -11.87
N GLY A 65 -0.26 1.63 -10.96
CA GLY A 65 -0.07 2.67 -9.95
C GLY A 65 -1.39 3.12 -9.35
N MET A 66 -1.34 4.15 -8.54
CA MET A 66 -2.48 4.70 -7.83
C MET A 66 -2.32 6.20 -7.59
N GLU A 67 -3.43 6.91 -7.69
CA GLU A 67 -3.63 8.23 -7.14
C GLU A 67 -4.42 8.09 -5.83
N VAL A 68 -4.00 8.78 -4.80
CA VAL A 68 -4.61 8.75 -3.47
C VAL A 68 -4.92 10.17 -3.05
N ASP A 69 -6.18 10.43 -2.73
CA ASP A 69 -6.62 11.68 -2.12
C ASP A 69 -7.26 11.41 -0.77
N GLY A 70 -7.09 12.33 0.16
CA GLY A 70 -7.68 12.18 1.46
C GLY A 70 -7.35 13.26 2.45
N THR A 71 -7.66 12.97 3.71
CA THR A 71 -7.50 13.91 4.81
C THR A 71 -7.13 13.17 6.07
N CYS A 72 -6.16 13.70 6.82
CA CYS A 72 -5.86 13.26 8.17
C CYS A 72 -6.27 14.33 9.18
N ARG A 73 -6.82 13.93 10.33
CA ARG A 73 -7.32 14.81 11.39
C ARG A 73 -6.62 14.56 12.71
N VAL A 74 -6.17 15.63 13.37
CA VAL A 74 -5.68 15.66 14.74
C VAL A 74 -6.60 16.57 15.55
N GLY A 75 -7.50 16.01 16.34
CA GLY A 75 -8.54 16.78 17.02
C GLY A 75 -9.40 17.56 16.01
N VAL A 76 -9.40 18.89 16.13
CA VAL A 76 -10.16 19.79 15.24
C VAL A 76 -9.41 20.18 13.96
N PHE A 77 -8.11 19.89 13.89
CA PHE A 77 -7.28 20.23 12.74
C PHE A 77 -7.38 19.16 11.66
N SER A 78 -7.50 19.60 10.42
CA SER A 78 -7.62 18.74 9.24
C SER A 78 -6.51 19.08 8.25
N GLN A 79 -5.80 18.06 7.78
CA GLN A 79 -4.69 18.16 6.85
C GLN A 79 -5.01 17.38 5.57
N PRO A 80 -5.17 18.05 4.41
CA PRO A 80 -5.28 17.35 3.13
C PRO A 80 -4.00 16.56 2.83
N MET A 81 -4.18 15.37 2.28
CA MET A 81 -3.10 14.46 1.90
C MET A 81 -3.38 13.92 0.51
N ASN A 82 -2.40 13.94 -0.37
CA ASN A 82 -2.52 13.27 -1.65
C ASN A 82 -1.21 12.62 -2.07
N ALA A 83 -1.30 11.60 -2.89
CA ALA A 83 -0.16 10.89 -3.42
C ALA A 83 -0.44 10.39 -4.84
N LEU A 84 0.61 10.39 -5.64
CA LEU A 84 0.64 9.69 -6.93
C LEU A 84 1.82 8.74 -6.91
N ILE A 85 1.57 7.46 -7.14
CA ILE A 85 2.60 6.45 -7.32
C ILE A 85 2.35 5.68 -8.61
N ILE A 86 3.35 5.59 -9.47
CA ILE A 86 3.30 4.87 -10.74
C ILE A 86 4.50 3.97 -10.90
N LYS A 87 4.31 2.82 -11.54
CA LYS A 87 5.40 1.95 -11.99
C LYS A 87 6.06 2.57 -13.21
N ALA A 88 7.37 2.77 -13.15
CA ALA A 88 8.19 3.32 -14.21
C ALA A 88 9.51 2.55 -14.28
N SER A 89 9.85 2.01 -15.45
CA SER A 89 11.13 1.33 -15.71
C SER A 89 11.51 0.26 -14.66
N GLY A 90 10.54 -0.55 -14.23
CA GLY A 90 10.77 -1.63 -13.25
C GLY A 90 10.83 -1.18 -11.78
N SER A 91 10.71 0.11 -11.50
CA SER A 91 10.67 0.70 -10.17
C SER A 91 9.41 1.56 -10.00
N TYR A 92 9.37 2.43 -8.97
CA TYR A 92 8.25 3.34 -8.72
C TYR A 92 8.73 4.79 -8.74
N ALA A 93 7.86 5.67 -9.23
CA ALA A 93 8.05 7.11 -9.24
C ALA A 93 6.74 7.80 -8.87
N GLY A 94 6.82 9.03 -8.38
CA GLY A 94 5.64 9.81 -8.05
C GLY A 94 5.90 10.88 -7.01
N LYS A 95 4.82 11.31 -6.37
CA LYS A 95 4.86 12.36 -5.34
C LYS A 95 3.92 12.00 -4.20
N PHE A 96 4.31 12.40 -3.02
CA PHE A 96 3.48 12.35 -1.82
C PHE A 96 3.40 13.78 -1.26
N LEU A 97 2.20 14.35 -1.32
CA LEU A 97 1.94 15.70 -0.83
C LEU A 97 1.27 15.59 0.55
N ASP A 98 1.97 16.05 1.57
CA ASP A 98 1.52 16.02 2.97
C ASP A 98 0.77 17.31 3.37
N GLY A 99 0.21 18.01 2.36
CA GLY A 99 -0.55 19.25 2.52
C GLY A 99 0.29 20.51 2.58
N GLU A 100 1.61 20.43 2.54
CA GLU A 100 2.48 21.58 2.40
C GLU A 100 2.62 21.96 0.92
N LYS A 101 2.13 23.14 0.54
CA LYS A 101 2.15 23.60 -0.86
C LYS A 101 3.56 23.58 -1.43
N GLY A 102 3.72 22.81 -2.52
CA GLY A 102 4.93 22.82 -3.35
C GLY A 102 6.15 22.11 -2.76
N LYS A 103 6.00 21.41 -1.63
CA LYS A 103 7.11 20.77 -0.93
C LYS A 103 6.82 19.32 -0.51
N GLY A 104 6.14 18.57 -1.37
CA GLY A 104 5.90 17.14 -1.13
C GLY A 104 7.17 16.31 -1.13
N MET A 105 7.06 15.06 -0.70
CA MET A 105 8.10 14.06 -0.87
C MET A 105 8.03 13.47 -2.28
N ASP A 106 9.17 13.32 -2.94
CA ASP A 106 9.27 12.58 -4.19
C ASP A 106 9.36 11.08 -3.88
N ILE A 107 8.67 10.26 -4.68
CA ILE A 107 8.87 8.82 -4.72
C ILE A 107 9.94 8.58 -5.79
N THR A 108 11.12 8.14 -5.37
CA THR A 108 12.31 8.05 -6.21
C THR A 108 12.68 6.63 -6.61
N GLY A 109 11.99 5.65 -6.04
CA GLY A 109 12.24 4.23 -6.28
C GLY A 109 11.30 3.35 -5.49
N GLY A 110 11.56 2.04 -5.55
CA GLY A 110 10.84 1.09 -4.72
C GLY A 110 10.69 -0.28 -5.37
N ARG A 111 10.05 -1.19 -4.64
CA ARG A 111 9.76 -2.55 -5.08
C ARG A 111 8.46 -3.06 -4.46
N TYR A 112 7.89 -4.02 -5.13
CA TYR A 112 6.75 -4.78 -4.64
C TYR A 112 7.14 -6.25 -4.47
N THR A 113 6.74 -6.85 -3.37
CA THR A 113 6.94 -8.27 -3.09
C THR A 113 5.81 -8.75 -2.17
N ASP A 114 5.06 -9.75 -2.61
CA ASP A 114 4.09 -10.51 -1.79
C ASP A 114 3.19 -9.64 -0.89
N GLY A 115 2.39 -8.76 -1.49
CA GLY A 115 1.47 -7.89 -0.77
C GLY A 115 2.12 -6.68 -0.09
N ARG A 116 3.44 -6.52 -0.24
CA ARG A 116 4.21 -5.44 0.37
C ARG A 116 4.81 -4.52 -0.68
N LEU A 117 4.35 -3.29 -0.72
CA LEU A 117 4.94 -2.21 -1.52
C LEU A 117 5.91 -1.42 -0.63
N VAL A 118 7.14 -1.28 -1.08
CA VAL A 118 8.14 -0.39 -0.47
C VAL A 118 8.44 0.72 -1.47
N ALA A 119 8.13 1.96 -1.12
CA ALA A 119 8.46 3.14 -1.91
C ALA A 119 9.58 3.93 -1.22
N GLU A 120 10.61 4.28 -1.95
CA GLU A 120 11.67 5.18 -1.50
C GLU A 120 11.18 6.61 -1.62
N ILE A 121 11.31 7.38 -0.53
CA ILE A 121 10.83 8.75 -0.45
C ILE A 121 11.97 9.71 -0.14
N LYS A 122 11.91 10.89 -0.77
CA LYS A 122 12.93 11.93 -0.62
C LYS A 122 12.30 13.32 -0.58
N ARG A 123 12.78 14.18 0.33
CA ARG A 123 12.50 15.62 0.36
C ARG A 123 13.79 16.35 0.77
N ASN A 124 14.39 17.11 -0.12
CA ASN A 124 15.70 17.73 0.11
C ASN A 124 16.72 16.67 0.58
N ASP A 125 17.28 16.86 1.78
CA ASP A 125 18.23 15.92 2.40
C ASP A 125 17.55 14.78 3.18
N LEU A 126 16.23 14.89 3.44
CA LEU A 126 15.47 13.83 4.09
C LEU A 126 15.27 12.66 3.13
N ARG A 127 15.66 11.47 3.57
CA ARG A 127 15.44 10.20 2.87
C ARG A 127 14.69 9.24 3.77
N GLY A 128 13.89 8.39 3.17
CA GLY A 128 13.15 7.40 3.92
C GLY A 128 12.49 6.37 3.01
N ILE A 129 11.61 5.60 3.62
CA ILE A 129 10.77 4.63 2.91
C ILE A 129 9.34 4.74 3.44
N MET A 130 8.39 4.52 2.55
CA MET A 130 7.01 4.22 2.86
C MET A 130 6.79 2.73 2.57
N VAL A 131 6.22 2.02 3.52
CA VAL A 131 5.88 0.60 3.39
C VAL A 131 4.37 0.46 3.51
N ALA A 132 3.73 -0.07 2.49
CA ALA A 132 2.31 -0.43 2.50
C ALA A 132 2.18 -1.95 2.45
N ASN A 133 1.58 -2.55 3.48
CA ASN A 133 1.33 -3.99 3.58
C ASN A 133 -0.17 -4.27 3.47
N LEU A 134 -0.51 -5.17 2.58
CA LEU A 134 -1.87 -5.65 2.35
C LEU A 134 -1.88 -7.17 2.59
N ASN A 135 -1.90 -7.58 3.85
CA ASN A 135 -1.99 -9.00 4.23
C ASN A 135 -3.43 -9.51 4.23
N ASP A 136 -4.39 -8.59 4.27
CA ASP A 136 -5.82 -8.81 4.22
C ASP A 136 -6.40 -7.80 3.21
N PRO A 137 -7.31 -8.19 2.29
CA PRO A 137 -7.91 -7.29 1.30
C PRO A 137 -8.64 -6.09 1.91
N ASN A 138 -9.00 -6.15 3.20
CA ASN A 138 -9.71 -5.12 3.93
C ASN A 138 -8.85 -4.40 4.99
N ALA A 139 -7.56 -4.76 5.13
CA ALA A 139 -6.66 -4.16 6.10
C ALA A 139 -5.34 -3.73 5.46
N LEU A 140 -5.11 -2.43 5.37
CA LEU A 140 -3.89 -1.83 4.83
C LEU A 140 -3.08 -1.18 5.94
N LYS A 141 -1.89 -1.71 6.20
CA LYS A 141 -0.95 -1.13 7.15
C LYS A 141 0.09 -0.30 6.41
N VAL A 142 0.22 0.98 6.78
CA VAL A 142 1.22 1.89 6.21
C VAL A 142 2.19 2.33 7.29
N THR A 143 3.48 2.26 7.00
CA THR A 143 4.55 2.75 7.86
C THR A 143 5.46 3.66 7.07
N ILE A 144 5.74 4.86 7.60
CA ILE A 144 6.74 5.77 7.04
C ILE A 144 7.93 5.80 8.00
N SER A 145 9.11 5.57 7.45
CA SER A 145 10.37 5.62 8.18
C SER A 145 11.31 6.59 7.50
N VAL A 146 12.10 7.32 8.29
CA VAL A 146 13.13 8.22 7.80
C VAL A 146 14.53 7.70 8.17
N THR A 147 15.52 8.04 7.36
CA THR A 147 16.91 7.72 7.66
C THR A 147 17.49 8.76 8.62
N HIS A 148 17.91 8.32 9.79
CA HIS A 148 18.60 9.12 10.79
C HIS A 148 19.87 8.39 11.25
N ASN A 149 21.03 9.03 11.13
CA ASN A 149 22.34 8.42 11.44
C ASN A 149 22.54 7.04 10.77
N GLY A 150 22.17 6.93 9.48
CA GLY A 150 22.32 5.70 8.70
C GLY A 150 21.32 4.57 9.04
N LYS A 151 20.38 4.81 9.95
CA LYS A 151 19.34 3.83 10.35
C LYS A 151 17.95 4.31 9.95
N LEU A 152 17.10 3.37 9.53
CA LEU A 152 15.68 3.65 9.31
C LEU A 152 14.94 3.71 10.66
N VAL A 153 14.33 4.84 10.94
CA VAL A 153 13.53 5.09 12.15
C VAL A 153 12.09 5.27 11.73
N PRO A 154 11.15 4.39 12.15
CA PRO A 154 9.72 4.60 11.94
C PRO A 154 9.27 5.91 12.60
N VAL A 155 8.57 6.76 11.84
CA VAL A 155 8.06 8.05 12.32
C VAL A 155 6.54 8.14 12.29
N ILE A 156 5.89 7.43 11.37
CA ILE A 156 4.43 7.36 11.25
C ILE A 156 4.01 5.91 11.05
N GLY A 157 2.97 5.49 11.76
CA GLY A 157 2.25 4.25 11.56
C GLY A 157 0.77 4.49 11.35
N MET A 158 0.13 3.80 10.40
CA MET A 158 -1.31 3.84 10.14
C MET A 158 -1.85 2.45 9.94
N ASN A 159 -3.05 2.18 10.47
CA ASN A 159 -3.82 0.97 10.23
C ASN A 159 -5.16 1.36 9.63
N LEU A 160 -5.32 1.12 8.35
CA LEU A 160 -6.48 1.52 7.56
C LEU A 160 -7.36 0.32 7.31
N ALA A 161 -8.67 0.47 7.52
CA ALA A 161 -9.68 -0.49 7.14
C ALA A 161 -10.40 0.00 5.89
N ARG A 162 -10.74 -0.93 5.00
CA ARG A 162 -11.58 -0.65 3.84
C ARG A 162 -12.95 -0.18 4.30
N GLN A 163 -13.42 0.89 3.69
CA GLN A 163 -14.78 1.34 3.89
C GLN A 163 -15.68 0.68 2.83
N SER A 164 -16.72 -0.01 3.28
CA SER A 164 -17.76 -0.46 2.37
C SER A 164 -18.59 0.76 1.94
N ASP A 165 -18.94 0.83 0.65
CA ASP A 165 -19.96 1.74 0.15
C ASP A 165 -21.34 1.32 0.73
N GLN A 166 -21.55 1.55 2.02
CA GLN A 166 -22.88 1.48 2.58
C GLN A 166 -23.63 2.70 2.08
N ILE A 167 -24.37 2.53 1.00
CA ILE A 167 -25.47 3.42 0.67
C ILE A 167 -26.41 3.36 1.88
N VAL A 168 -26.31 4.34 2.77
CA VAL A 168 -27.31 4.56 3.80
C VAL A 168 -28.55 5.05 3.06
N THR A 169 -29.39 4.12 2.60
CA THR A 169 -30.75 4.41 2.19
C THR A 169 -31.50 4.81 3.47
N GLY A 170 -31.41 6.10 3.82
CA GLY A 170 -32.22 6.68 4.86
C GLY A 170 -33.67 6.53 4.44
N SER A 171 -34.43 5.63 5.11
CA SER A 171 -35.86 5.63 5.05
C SER A 171 -36.35 6.96 5.59
N VAL A 172 -36.79 7.84 4.70
CA VAL A 172 -37.62 9.00 5.07
C VAL A 172 -38.97 8.44 5.43
N LYS A 173 -39.33 8.51 6.73
CA LYS A 173 -40.72 8.33 7.19
C LYS A 173 -41.45 9.65 7.07
#